data_ae633336c1d70aa94036ca29208086eb
#
_entry.id   ae633336c1d70aa94036ca29208086eb
#
_cell.length_a   1.000
_cell.length_b   1.000
_cell.length_c   1.000
_cell.angle_alpha   90.00
_cell.angle_beta   90.00
_cell.angle_gamma   90.00
#
_symmetry.space_group_name_H-M   'P 1'
#
loop_
_entity.id
_entity.type
_entity.pdbx_description
1 polymer ?
#
loop_
_entity_poly.entity_id
_entity_poly.type
_entity_poly.pdbx_seq_one_letter_code
_entity_poly.pdbx_strand_id
1 'polypeptide(L)'
;VFMPRENHYVVYGPDLFETVQYCTPSHASNKPNMLFMDCLQKAMEQAVDSDDLVNVEGEFMTNVSLYGANTIEDLLKKMGCTDEAVIANAKASIERYNGYCEAGADQEFGREPSLMWPIKDGPFYGQVKKAGVSALTTMGGLVTNGEQQVLGDGFQPIPGLFASGNTCGRRFG
;
A
#
# COMPACT_ATOMS: atom_id res chain seq x y z
N VAL A 1 4.75 -11.61 18.47
CA VAL A 1 5.01 -11.05 17.14
C VAL A 1 4.37 -11.99 16.15
N PHE A 2 3.31 -11.57 15.50
CA PHE A 2 2.73 -12.32 14.40
C PHE A 2 3.68 -12.23 13.20
N MET A 3 4.28 -13.34 12.85
CA MET A 3 4.93 -13.45 11.53
C MET A 3 3.82 -13.60 10.50
N PRO A 4 3.72 -12.70 9.53
CA PRO A 4 2.73 -12.83 8.48
C PRO A 4 2.99 -14.12 7.70
N ARG A 5 1.91 -14.71 7.17
CA ARG A 5 2.02 -15.84 6.23
C ARG A 5 2.88 -15.43 5.04
N GLU A 6 3.46 -16.42 4.37
CA GLU A 6 4.42 -16.20 3.29
C GLU A 6 3.89 -15.33 2.15
N ASN A 7 2.57 -15.41 1.87
CA ASN A 7 1.88 -14.59 0.88
C ASN A 7 0.73 -13.80 1.50
N HIS A 8 0.60 -12.56 1.04
CA HIS A 8 -0.56 -11.70 1.28
C HIS A 8 -1.25 -11.42 -0.04
N TYR A 9 -2.55 -11.60 -0.07
CA TYR A 9 -3.38 -11.27 -1.21
C TYR A 9 -3.98 -9.87 -0.99
N VAL A 10 -3.67 -8.94 -1.88
CA VAL A 10 -4.25 -7.60 -1.87
C VAL A 10 -5.31 -7.55 -2.94
N VAL A 11 -6.51 -7.12 -2.58
CA VAL A 11 -7.66 -7.00 -3.48
C VAL A 11 -8.05 -5.53 -3.59
N TYR A 12 -8.30 -5.10 -4.81
CA TYR A 12 -8.75 -3.75 -5.15
C TYR A 12 -10.08 -3.84 -5.89
N GLY A 13 -10.94 -2.84 -5.69
CA GLY A 13 -12.18 -2.69 -6.42
C GLY A 13 -12.00 -2.13 -7.84
N PRO A 14 -13.11 -1.95 -8.57
CA PRO A 14 -13.09 -1.37 -9.91
C PRO A 14 -12.55 0.06 -9.94
N ASP A 15 -12.73 0.80 -8.84
CA ASP A 15 -12.29 2.20 -8.69
C ASP A 15 -10.80 2.32 -8.31
N LEU A 16 -9.98 1.32 -8.65
CA LEU A 16 -8.55 1.32 -8.28
C LEU A 16 -7.83 2.56 -8.82
N PHE A 17 -8.11 2.96 -10.04
CA PHE A 17 -7.47 4.11 -10.67
C PHE A 17 -7.80 5.39 -9.91
N GLU A 18 -9.09 5.65 -9.66
CA GLU A 18 -9.59 6.80 -8.94
C GLU A 18 -9.10 6.81 -7.48
N THR A 19 -9.12 5.64 -6.84
CA THR A 19 -8.65 5.49 -5.46
C THR A 19 -7.18 5.84 -5.34
N VAL A 20 -6.35 5.38 -6.27
CA VAL A 20 -4.92 5.72 -6.30
C VAL A 20 -4.72 7.21 -6.52
N GLN A 21 -5.46 7.80 -7.45
CA GLN A 21 -5.41 9.24 -7.71
C GLN A 21 -5.76 10.07 -6.47
N TYR A 22 -6.78 9.65 -5.73
CA TYR A 22 -7.28 10.37 -4.56
C TYR A 22 -6.47 10.12 -3.30
N CYS A 23 -6.11 8.85 -3.04
CA CYS A 23 -5.57 8.41 -1.75
C CYS A 23 -4.05 8.29 -1.70
N THR A 24 -3.34 8.45 -2.82
CA THR A 24 -1.89 8.22 -2.84
C THR A 24 -1.11 9.53 -2.98
N PRO A 25 -0.82 10.23 -1.88
CA PRO A 25 0.26 11.21 -1.92
C PRO A 25 1.58 10.45 -2.07
N SER A 26 2.34 10.72 -3.11
CA SER A 26 3.72 10.25 -3.17
C SER A 26 4.56 10.94 -2.09
N HIS A 27 5.64 10.32 -1.66
CA HIS A 27 6.56 10.90 -0.68
C HIS A 27 7.12 12.27 -1.09
N ALA A 28 7.13 12.59 -2.38
CA ALA A 28 7.72 13.80 -2.92
C ALA A 28 6.70 14.75 -3.58
N SER A 29 5.45 14.33 -3.72
CA SER A 29 4.43 15.09 -4.44
C SER A 29 3.04 14.72 -3.92
N ASN A 30 2.13 15.68 -3.90
CA ASN A 30 0.72 15.45 -3.60
C ASN A 30 -0.06 14.90 -4.81
N LYS A 31 0.63 14.58 -5.91
CA LYS A 31 0.03 14.02 -7.11
C LYS A 31 0.71 12.70 -7.44
N PRO A 32 -0.03 11.69 -7.88
CA PRO A 32 0.53 10.46 -8.42
C PRO A 32 1.46 10.77 -9.60
N ASN A 33 2.51 9.97 -9.74
CA ASN A 33 3.36 10.06 -10.91
C ASN A 33 2.55 9.68 -12.16
N MET A 34 2.51 10.56 -13.16
CA MET A 34 1.78 10.35 -14.41
C MET A 34 2.21 9.04 -15.11
N LEU A 35 3.50 8.73 -15.12
CA LEU A 35 4.01 7.48 -15.71
C LEU A 35 3.45 6.25 -14.99
N PHE A 36 3.34 6.30 -13.67
CA PHE A 36 2.73 5.22 -12.89
C PHE A 36 1.24 5.07 -13.24
N MET A 37 0.51 6.17 -13.36
CA MET A 37 -0.92 6.14 -13.70
C MET A 37 -1.16 5.59 -15.10
N ASP A 38 -0.32 5.92 -16.08
CA ASP A 38 -0.39 5.37 -17.43
C ASP A 38 -0.13 3.85 -17.44
N CYS A 39 0.84 3.39 -16.67
CA CYS A 39 1.11 1.96 -16.49
C CYS A 39 -0.04 1.26 -15.77
N LEU A 40 -0.61 1.88 -14.74
CA LEU A 40 -1.74 1.35 -13.99
C LEU A 40 -2.96 1.17 -14.89
N GLN A 41 -3.32 2.18 -15.66
CA GLN A 41 -4.45 2.10 -16.58
C GLN A 41 -4.29 0.96 -17.60
N LYS A 42 -3.12 0.88 -18.24
CA LYS A 42 -2.81 -0.21 -19.18
C LYS A 42 -2.84 -1.59 -18.54
N ALA A 43 -2.34 -1.71 -17.31
CA ALA A 43 -2.36 -2.97 -16.58
C ALA A 43 -3.79 -3.38 -16.24
N MET A 44 -4.65 -2.44 -15.83
CA MET A 44 -6.06 -2.70 -15.55
C MET A 44 -6.81 -3.16 -16.80
N GLU A 45 -6.61 -2.48 -17.95
CA GLU A 45 -7.24 -2.83 -19.22
C GLU A 45 -6.90 -4.26 -19.68
N GLN A 46 -5.68 -4.73 -19.43
CA GLN A 46 -5.19 -6.04 -19.87
C GLN A 46 -5.47 -7.16 -18.86
N ALA A 47 -5.51 -6.85 -17.56
CA ALA A 47 -5.52 -7.85 -16.51
C ALA A 47 -6.81 -8.67 -16.44
N VAL A 48 -7.95 -8.10 -16.81
CA VAL A 48 -9.25 -8.79 -16.71
C VAL A 48 -9.35 -9.97 -17.67
N ASP A 49 -8.82 -9.78 -18.88
CA ASP A 49 -8.85 -10.79 -19.94
C ASP A 49 -7.65 -11.76 -19.90
N SER A 50 -6.69 -11.52 -18.99
CA SER A 50 -5.51 -12.36 -18.82
C SER A 50 -5.71 -13.38 -17.71
N ASP A 51 -5.30 -14.64 -17.95
CA ASP A 51 -5.23 -15.65 -16.88
C ASP A 51 -3.96 -15.51 -16.01
N ASP A 52 -2.95 -14.82 -16.52
CA ASP A 52 -1.66 -14.62 -15.88
C ASP A 52 -1.52 -13.21 -15.29
N LEU A 53 -0.46 -13.05 -14.48
CA LEU A 53 -0.04 -11.73 -14.00
C LEU A 53 0.31 -10.83 -15.19
N VAL A 54 -0.40 -9.75 -15.33
CA VAL A 54 -0.04 -8.68 -16.29
C VAL A 54 1.01 -7.78 -15.66
N ASN A 55 2.11 -7.57 -16.37
CA ASN A 55 3.17 -6.64 -15.98
C ASN A 55 3.33 -5.58 -17.07
N VAL A 56 3.09 -4.34 -16.72
CA VAL A 56 3.28 -3.18 -17.62
C VAL A 56 4.47 -2.39 -17.13
N GLU A 57 5.50 -2.33 -17.97
CA GLU A 57 6.70 -1.55 -17.72
C GLU A 57 6.63 -0.21 -18.44
N GLY A 58 6.99 0.83 -17.72
CA GLY A 58 7.14 2.20 -18.22
C GLY A 58 8.58 2.69 -18.13
N GLU A 59 8.78 3.94 -18.44
CA GLU A 59 10.10 4.60 -18.31
C GLU A 59 10.49 4.77 -16.83
N PHE A 60 11.78 5.03 -16.59
CA PHE A 60 12.36 5.31 -15.27
C PHE A 60 12.06 4.25 -14.20
N MET A 61 12.16 2.96 -14.55
CA MET A 61 11.89 1.82 -13.68
C MET A 61 10.45 1.79 -13.11
N THR A 62 9.53 2.49 -13.75
CA THR A 62 8.13 2.43 -13.40
C THR A 62 7.54 1.12 -13.89
N ASN A 63 6.91 0.35 -13.02
CA ASN A 63 6.18 -0.84 -13.41
C ASN A 63 4.93 -1.03 -12.57
N VAL A 64 3.92 -1.66 -13.15
CA VAL A 64 2.69 -2.07 -12.47
C VAL A 64 2.40 -3.52 -12.83
N SER A 65 2.21 -4.33 -11.82
CA SER A 65 1.85 -5.75 -11.99
C SER A 65 0.49 -5.99 -11.32
N LEU A 66 -0.48 -6.51 -12.08
CA LEU A 66 -1.83 -6.78 -11.61
C LEU A 66 -2.36 -8.11 -12.12
N TYR A 67 -3.13 -8.79 -11.29
CA TYR A 67 -4.12 -9.76 -11.70
C TYR A 67 -5.47 -9.06 -11.82
N GLY A 68 -6.33 -9.54 -12.71
CA GLY A 68 -7.70 -9.06 -12.87
C GLY A 68 -8.69 -10.21 -13.03
N ALA A 69 -9.90 -10.02 -12.51
CA ALA A 69 -11.00 -10.96 -12.71
C ALA A 69 -12.36 -10.29 -12.47
N ASN A 70 -13.42 -10.92 -12.97
CA ASN A 70 -14.79 -10.41 -12.77
C ASN A 70 -15.38 -10.78 -11.41
N THR A 71 -14.78 -11.74 -10.69
CA THR A 71 -15.21 -12.12 -9.34
C THR A 71 -14.02 -12.16 -8.38
N ILE A 72 -14.28 -11.92 -7.10
CA ILE A 72 -13.26 -12.02 -6.03
C ILE A 72 -12.68 -13.44 -5.96
N GLU A 73 -13.51 -14.44 -6.13
CA GLU A 73 -13.10 -15.84 -6.09
C GLU A 73 -12.13 -16.18 -7.22
N ASP A 74 -12.47 -15.81 -8.46
CA ASP A 74 -11.59 -16.04 -9.61
C ASP A 74 -10.30 -15.25 -9.49
N LEU A 75 -10.36 -14.02 -8.99
CA LEU A 75 -9.17 -13.23 -8.72
C LEU A 75 -8.23 -13.91 -7.73
N LEU A 76 -8.75 -14.38 -6.60
CA LEU A 76 -7.95 -15.08 -5.59
C LEU A 76 -7.36 -16.38 -6.14
N LYS A 77 -8.12 -17.13 -6.94
CA LYS A 77 -7.62 -18.34 -7.61
C LYS A 77 -6.51 -18.03 -8.62
N LYS A 78 -6.67 -17.02 -9.46
CA LYS A 78 -5.62 -16.53 -10.37
C LYS A 78 -4.35 -16.10 -9.61
N MET A 79 -4.48 -15.53 -8.43
CA MET A 79 -3.36 -15.18 -7.54
C MET A 79 -2.72 -16.39 -6.83
N GLY A 80 -3.21 -17.62 -7.07
CA GLY A 80 -2.68 -18.85 -6.49
C GLY A 80 -3.23 -19.18 -5.10
N CYS A 81 -4.34 -18.57 -4.67
CA CYS A 81 -5.03 -18.97 -3.45
C CYS A 81 -5.88 -20.22 -3.70
N THR A 82 -5.47 -21.32 -3.10
CA THR A 82 -6.17 -22.64 -3.23
C THR A 82 -6.94 -23.02 -1.98
N ASP A 83 -6.83 -22.26 -0.90
CA ASP A 83 -7.52 -22.50 0.36
C ASP A 83 -8.93 -21.88 0.34
N GLU A 84 -9.94 -22.72 0.20
CA GLU A 84 -11.35 -22.29 0.15
C GLU A 84 -11.80 -21.54 1.42
N ALA A 85 -11.21 -21.83 2.59
CA ALA A 85 -11.52 -21.10 3.81
C ALA A 85 -10.96 -19.66 3.75
N VAL A 86 -9.79 -19.48 3.15
CA VAL A 86 -9.21 -18.13 2.93
C VAL A 86 -10.07 -17.36 1.93
N ILE A 87 -10.50 -17.98 0.86
CA ILE A 87 -11.38 -17.37 -0.14
C ILE A 87 -12.70 -16.92 0.51
N ALA A 88 -13.34 -17.81 1.25
CA ALA A 88 -14.60 -17.52 1.94
C ALA A 88 -14.46 -16.38 2.95
N ASN A 89 -13.39 -16.37 3.75
CA ASN A 89 -13.10 -15.31 4.71
C ASN A 89 -12.83 -13.97 4.03
N ALA A 90 -12.12 -13.96 2.90
CA ALA A 90 -11.87 -12.75 2.14
C ALA A 90 -13.19 -12.15 1.60
N LYS A 91 -14.05 -12.98 1.00
CA LYS A 91 -15.38 -12.57 0.52
C LYS A 91 -16.23 -11.98 1.66
N ALA A 92 -16.33 -12.68 2.79
CA ALA A 92 -17.09 -12.21 3.95
C ALA A 92 -16.54 -10.89 4.52
N SER A 93 -15.23 -10.71 4.51
CA SER A 93 -14.61 -9.48 4.99
C SER A 93 -14.88 -8.29 4.05
N ILE A 94 -14.83 -8.52 2.74
CA ILE A 94 -15.16 -7.50 1.74
C ILE A 94 -16.65 -7.13 1.83
N GLU A 95 -17.54 -8.11 1.97
CA GLU A 95 -18.98 -7.88 2.10
C GLU A 95 -19.31 -7.07 3.37
N ARG A 96 -18.67 -7.40 4.50
CA ARG A 96 -18.80 -6.63 5.74
C ARG A 96 -18.31 -5.19 5.57
N TYR A 97 -17.16 -5.00 4.94
CA TYR A 97 -16.62 -3.68 4.66
C TYR A 97 -17.53 -2.86 3.73
N ASN A 98 -18.09 -3.48 2.69
CA ASN A 98 -19.07 -2.83 1.81
C ASN A 98 -20.30 -2.38 2.58
N GLY A 99 -20.76 -3.17 3.55
CA GLY A 99 -21.85 -2.77 4.44
C GLY A 99 -21.50 -1.52 5.27
N TYR A 100 -20.26 -1.37 5.74
CA TYR A 100 -19.81 -0.16 6.40
C TYR A 100 -19.77 1.06 5.46
N CYS A 101 -19.34 0.85 4.21
CA CYS A 101 -19.38 1.92 3.19
C CYS A 101 -20.81 2.40 2.95
N GLU A 102 -21.78 1.50 2.84
CA GLU A 102 -23.19 1.83 2.66
C GLU A 102 -23.78 2.55 3.89
N ALA A 103 -23.36 2.15 5.08
CA ALA A 103 -23.75 2.81 6.32
C ALA A 103 -23.06 4.16 6.56
N GLY A 104 -22.04 4.50 5.77
CA GLY A 104 -21.22 5.70 5.93
C GLY A 104 -20.40 5.73 7.21
N ALA A 105 -20.16 4.57 7.85
CA ALA A 105 -19.41 4.48 9.10
C ALA A 105 -18.74 3.11 9.23
N ASP A 106 -17.43 3.10 9.42
CA ASP A 106 -16.66 1.90 9.76
C ASP A 106 -16.74 1.66 11.27
N GLN A 107 -17.53 0.67 11.66
CA GLN A 107 -17.75 0.32 13.06
C GLN A 107 -16.63 -0.53 13.67
N GLU A 108 -15.74 -1.08 12.84
CA GLU A 108 -14.68 -1.98 13.29
C GLU A 108 -13.36 -1.23 13.55
N PHE A 109 -12.97 -0.32 12.66
CA PHE A 109 -11.70 0.40 12.74
C PHE A 109 -11.84 1.92 12.73
N GLY A 110 -13.04 2.46 12.58
CA GLY A 110 -13.28 3.91 12.61
C GLY A 110 -12.67 4.66 11.43
N ARG A 111 -12.62 4.03 10.25
CA ARG A 111 -12.08 4.66 9.05
C ARG A 111 -12.87 5.90 8.69
N GLU A 112 -12.18 6.98 8.31
CA GLU A 112 -12.80 8.22 7.83
C GLU A 112 -13.74 7.95 6.65
N PRO A 113 -15.02 8.36 6.71
CA PRO A 113 -16.00 8.05 5.67
C PRO A 113 -15.60 8.50 4.26
N SER A 114 -14.91 9.64 4.14
CA SER A 114 -14.42 10.17 2.86
C SER A 114 -13.37 9.27 2.18
N LEU A 115 -12.80 8.33 2.94
CA LEU A 115 -11.81 7.36 2.46
C LEU A 115 -12.38 5.95 2.32
N MET A 116 -13.70 5.79 2.47
CA MET A 116 -14.39 4.51 2.37
C MET A 116 -14.91 4.29 0.95
N TRP A 117 -14.24 3.42 0.23
CA TRP A 117 -14.58 3.04 -1.16
C TRP A 117 -15.00 1.58 -1.19
N PRO A 118 -16.22 1.26 -1.60
CA PRO A 118 -16.68 -0.12 -1.61
C PRO A 118 -15.95 -0.94 -2.67
N ILE A 119 -15.75 -2.23 -2.38
CA ILE A 119 -15.14 -3.21 -3.30
C ILE A 119 -16.26 -4.09 -3.85
N LYS A 120 -16.99 -3.58 -4.83
CA LYS A 120 -18.15 -4.28 -5.43
C LYS A 120 -18.25 -3.99 -6.91
N ASP A 121 -19.09 -4.77 -7.60
CA ASP A 121 -19.41 -4.57 -9.02
C ASP A 121 -18.16 -4.61 -9.92
N GLY A 122 -17.42 -5.70 -9.90
CA GLY A 122 -16.19 -5.92 -10.68
C GLY A 122 -16.08 -5.14 -12.01
N PRO A 123 -14.92 -5.16 -12.66
CA PRO A 123 -13.80 -6.06 -12.42
C PRO A 123 -13.00 -5.74 -11.16
N PHE A 124 -12.39 -6.79 -10.59
CA PHE A 124 -11.54 -6.70 -9.43
C PHE A 124 -10.08 -6.90 -9.82
N TYR A 125 -9.19 -6.24 -9.10
CA TYR A 125 -7.75 -6.30 -9.35
C TYR A 125 -7.02 -6.79 -8.11
N GLY A 126 -5.84 -7.37 -8.30
CA GLY A 126 -5.10 -7.89 -7.17
C GLY A 126 -3.61 -8.00 -7.37
N GLN A 127 -2.92 -8.15 -6.24
CA GLN A 127 -1.48 -8.40 -6.18
C GLN A 127 -1.17 -9.45 -5.11
N VAL A 128 -0.18 -10.27 -5.37
CA VAL A 128 0.43 -11.11 -4.35
C VAL A 128 1.64 -10.41 -3.78
N LYS A 129 1.63 -10.14 -2.50
CA LYS A 129 2.78 -9.59 -1.78
C LYS A 129 3.42 -10.70 -0.96
N LYS A 130 4.71 -10.91 -1.13
CA LYS A 130 5.47 -11.83 -0.28
C LYS A 130 5.85 -11.13 1.01
N ALA A 131 5.70 -11.84 2.11
CA ALA A 131 6.22 -11.37 3.38
C ALA A 131 7.74 -11.25 3.29
N GLY A 132 8.28 -10.14 3.73
CA GLY A 132 9.70 -9.89 3.74
C GLY A 132 10.09 -8.99 4.90
N VAL A 133 11.33 -9.05 5.30
CA VAL A 133 11.90 -8.10 6.26
C VAL A 133 12.49 -6.95 5.45
N SER A 134 11.99 -5.75 5.71
CA SER A 134 12.50 -4.52 5.12
C SER A 134 12.93 -3.57 6.25
N ALA A 135 14.15 -3.07 6.20
CA ALA A 135 14.62 -2.03 7.09
C ALA A 135 14.65 -0.70 6.33
N LEU A 136 13.76 0.19 6.70
CA LEU A 136 13.68 1.51 6.06
C LEU A 136 14.59 2.53 6.75
N THR A 137 14.71 2.44 8.07
CA THR A 137 15.48 3.36 8.89
C THR A 137 15.94 2.71 10.18
N THR A 138 16.98 3.27 10.79
CA THR A 138 17.41 2.88 12.14
C THR A 138 16.79 3.81 13.18
N MET A 139 16.55 3.28 14.38
CA MET A 139 16.10 4.07 15.53
C MET A 139 17.25 4.82 16.21
N GLY A 140 18.49 4.44 15.90
CA GLY A 140 19.70 5.07 16.38
C GLY A 140 20.26 6.10 15.39
N GLY A 141 21.05 7.05 15.90
CA GLY A 141 21.70 8.08 15.10
C GLY A 141 22.33 9.16 15.99
N LEU A 142 22.72 10.26 15.39
CA LEU A 142 23.30 11.38 16.12
C LEU A 142 22.27 12.02 17.06
N VAL A 143 22.69 12.35 18.27
CA VAL A 143 21.86 13.08 19.22
C VAL A 143 21.86 14.56 18.83
N THR A 144 20.67 15.15 18.73
CA THR A 144 20.51 16.56 18.36
C THR A 144 19.64 17.29 19.38
N ASN A 145 19.81 18.62 19.47
CA ASN A 145 18.89 19.50 20.19
C ASN A 145 17.70 19.92 19.29
N GLY A 146 16.83 20.79 19.79
CA GLY A 146 15.65 21.29 19.04
C GLY A 146 16.01 22.15 17.81
N GLU A 147 17.24 22.64 17.71
CA GLU A 147 17.78 23.40 16.59
C GLU A 147 18.52 22.50 15.59
N GLN A 148 18.43 21.17 15.76
CA GLN A 148 19.09 20.15 14.94
C GLN A 148 20.64 20.19 15.01
N GLN A 149 21.23 20.88 15.99
CA GLN A 149 22.65 20.83 16.23
C GLN A 149 23.04 19.50 16.85
N VAL A 150 24.09 18.87 16.35
CA VAL A 150 24.61 17.62 16.89
C VAL A 150 25.27 17.89 18.25
N LEU A 151 24.91 17.05 19.21
CA LEU A 151 25.48 17.14 20.56
C LEU A 151 26.64 16.15 20.72
N GLY A 152 27.75 16.65 21.19
CA GLY A 152 28.92 15.86 21.58
C GLY A 152 28.89 15.47 23.06
N ASP A 153 30.04 15.22 23.61
CA ASP A 153 30.22 14.85 25.03
C ASP A 153 29.62 15.93 25.95
N GLY A 154 28.95 15.47 27.01
CA GLY A 154 28.28 16.37 27.96
C GLY A 154 27.06 17.07 27.37
N PHE A 155 26.51 16.61 26.26
CA PHE A 155 25.37 17.19 25.57
C PHE A 155 25.56 18.62 25.10
N GLN A 156 26.80 19.02 24.82
CA GLN A 156 27.11 20.34 24.28
C GLN A 156 27.05 20.32 22.75
N PRO A 157 26.47 21.36 22.10
CA PRO A 157 26.45 21.47 20.65
C PRO A 157 27.88 21.50 20.06
N ILE A 158 28.09 20.68 19.03
CA ILE A 158 29.31 20.74 18.22
C ILE A 158 29.13 21.89 17.23
N PRO A 159 29.97 22.95 17.29
CA PRO A 159 29.81 24.11 16.42
C PRO A 159 29.85 23.77 14.94
N GLY A 160 28.83 24.24 14.20
CA GLY A 160 28.73 24.04 12.75
C GLY A 160 28.29 22.64 12.30
N LEU A 161 27.98 21.71 13.23
CA LEU A 161 27.52 20.37 12.88
C LEU A 161 26.01 20.24 13.15
N PHE A 162 25.26 19.88 12.10
CA PHE A 162 23.80 19.67 12.16
C PHE A 162 23.44 18.31 11.58
N ALA A 163 22.35 17.72 12.08
CA ALA A 163 21.81 16.47 11.55
C ALA A 163 20.29 16.50 11.53
N SER A 164 19.70 15.95 10.45
CA SER A 164 18.27 15.85 10.28
C SER A 164 17.86 14.53 9.60
N GLY A 165 16.57 14.22 9.60
CA GLY A 165 16.04 13.02 8.97
C GLY A 165 16.55 11.73 9.61
N ASN A 166 16.89 10.73 8.78
CA ASN A 166 17.31 9.41 9.25
C ASN A 166 18.67 9.40 9.96
N THR A 167 19.49 10.44 9.81
CA THR A 167 20.76 10.58 10.52
C THR A 167 20.56 10.97 11.98
N CYS A 168 19.40 11.55 12.32
CA CYS A 168 19.06 11.96 13.66
C CYS A 168 18.40 10.82 14.45
N GLY A 169 18.99 10.39 15.56
CA GLY A 169 18.54 9.24 16.35
C GLY A 169 17.23 9.43 17.12
N ARG A 170 16.64 10.62 17.12
CA ARG A 170 15.40 10.95 17.85
C ARG A 170 14.21 11.22 16.93
N ARG A 171 14.25 10.76 15.70
CA ARG A 171 13.14 11.01 14.75
C ARG A 171 11.82 10.36 15.14
N PHE A 172 11.87 9.24 15.85
CA PHE A 172 10.69 8.41 16.18
C PHE A 172 10.50 8.16 17.68
N GLY A 173 11.18 8.88 18.55
CA GLY A 173 11.07 8.69 19.99
C GLY A 173 11.36 9.92 20.82
#